data_fd8dde5f40be4b984bc5ca04a5858db4
#
_entry.id   fd8dde5f40be4b984bc5ca04a5858db4
#
_cell.length_a   1.000
_cell.length_b   1.000
_cell.length_c   1.000
_cell.angle_alpha   90.00
_cell.angle_beta   90.00
_cell.angle_gamma   90.00
#
_symmetry.space_group_name_H-M   'P 1'
#
loop_
_entity.id
_entity.type
_entity.pdbx_description
1 polymer ?
#
loop_
_entity_poly.entity_id
_entity_poly.type
_entity_poly.pdbx_seq_one_letter_code
_entity_poly.pdbx_strand_id
1 'polypeptide(L)'
;DTLIFRPIPDNAARLQALQTGEIQGYDLVEPQDIATIEGDENLQILDRPAFNVGYVTINQAMPPMDNPLVRQAISHAIDREAYIDAVLGGAGRHRQLERLTDIA
;
A
#
# COMPACT_ATOMS: atom_id res chain seq x y z
N ASP A 1 15.30 -11.07 27.11
CA ASP A 1 14.64 -9.93 26.45
C ASP A 1 13.15 -10.22 26.35
N THR A 2 12.30 -9.22 26.58
CA THR A 2 10.85 -9.37 26.55
C THR A 2 10.30 -8.47 25.42
N LEU A 3 9.45 -9.04 24.56
CA LEU A 3 8.71 -8.32 23.53
C LEU A 3 7.23 -8.30 23.92
N ILE A 4 6.63 -7.12 23.96
CA ILE A 4 5.23 -6.92 24.33
C ILE A 4 4.47 -6.40 23.13
N PHE A 5 3.47 -7.14 22.67
CA PHE A 5 2.54 -6.68 21.63
C PHE A 5 1.32 -6.05 22.27
N ARG A 6 1.09 -4.79 21.96
CA ARG A 6 -0.07 -4.03 22.42
C ARG A 6 -0.97 -3.65 21.25
N PRO A 7 -2.16 -4.18 21.13
CA PRO A 7 -3.09 -3.80 20.07
C PRO A 7 -3.64 -2.38 20.30
N ILE A 8 -3.43 -1.48 19.35
CA ILE A 8 -4.00 -0.12 19.32
C ILE A 8 -4.70 0.02 17.96
N PRO A 9 -6.05 -0.08 17.92
CA PRO A 9 -6.78 -0.12 16.66
C PRO A 9 -6.77 1.21 15.89
N ASP A 10 -6.71 2.33 16.58
CA ASP A 10 -6.74 3.66 16.00
C ASP A 10 -5.35 4.12 15.54
N ASN A 11 -5.25 4.58 14.29
CA ASN A 11 -3.97 4.97 13.68
C ASN A 11 -3.36 6.21 14.35
N ALA A 12 -4.16 7.22 14.65
CA ALA A 12 -3.66 8.43 15.29
C ALA A 12 -3.16 8.14 16.72
N ALA A 13 -3.86 7.25 17.45
CA ALA A 13 -3.40 6.80 18.76
C ALA A 13 -2.08 6.02 18.70
N ARG A 14 -1.84 5.22 17.64
CA ARG A 14 -0.55 4.53 17.44
C ARG A 14 0.59 5.53 17.24
N LEU A 15 0.39 6.51 16.36
CA LEU A 15 1.38 7.55 16.12
C LEU A 15 1.68 8.34 17.40
N GLN A 16 0.65 8.74 18.14
CA GLN A 16 0.81 9.45 19.41
C GLN A 16 1.57 8.60 20.43
N ALA A 17 1.24 7.31 20.57
CA ALA A 17 1.93 6.41 21.48
C ALA A 17 3.42 6.22 21.13
N LEU A 18 3.77 6.23 19.82
CA LEU A 18 5.16 6.22 19.37
C LEU A 18 5.87 7.53 19.74
N GLN A 19 5.27 8.68 19.43
CA GLN A 19 5.84 10.01 19.71
C GLN A 19 6.07 10.24 21.20
N THR A 20 5.20 9.72 22.06
CA THR A 20 5.34 9.82 23.51
C THR A 20 6.26 8.75 24.12
N GLY A 21 6.76 7.81 23.33
CA GLY A 21 7.61 6.71 23.81
C GLY A 21 6.86 5.62 24.56
N GLU A 22 5.52 5.63 24.54
CA GLU A 22 4.70 4.58 25.15
C GLU A 22 4.87 3.24 24.46
N ILE A 23 5.13 3.27 23.13
CA ILE A 23 5.56 2.13 22.33
C ILE A 23 6.87 2.45 21.61
N GLN A 24 7.66 1.42 21.29
CA GLN A 24 8.96 1.57 20.64
C GLN A 24 8.91 1.34 19.12
N GLY A 25 7.77 0.94 18.59
CA GLY A 25 7.56 0.76 17.17
C GLY A 25 6.18 0.22 16.85
N TYR A 26 5.74 0.43 15.62
CA TYR A 26 4.54 -0.19 15.05
C TYR A 26 4.71 -0.39 13.56
N ASP A 27 3.90 -1.22 12.96
CA ASP A 27 3.85 -1.44 11.51
C ASP A 27 2.59 -0.80 10.88
N LEU A 28 2.52 -0.82 9.55
CA LEU A 28 1.40 -0.24 8.78
C LEU A 28 1.22 1.26 9.04
N VAL A 29 2.30 2.01 8.90
CA VAL A 29 2.27 3.49 8.94
C VAL A 29 1.40 4.01 7.80
N GLU A 30 0.47 4.91 8.13
CA GLU A 30 -0.34 5.58 7.13
C GLU A 30 0.51 6.54 6.30
N PRO A 31 0.32 6.62 4.96
CA PRO A 31 1.11 7.50 4.11
C PRO A 31 1.14 8.96 4.55
N GLN A 32 0.04 9.45 5.12
CA GLN A 32 -0.08 10.82 5.63
C GLN A 32 0.79 11.09 6.87
N ASP A 33 1.18 10.05 7.62
CA ASP A 33 1.95 10.16 8.85
C ASP A 33 3.46 10.09 8.60
N ILE A 34 3.88 9.67 7.40
CA ILE A 34 5.28 9.50 7.02
C ILE A 34 6.07 10.79 7.24
N ALA A 35 5.59 11.91 6.70
CA ALA A 35 6.27 13.19 6.85
C ALA A 35 6.40 13.64 8.32
N THR A 36 5.44 13.30 9.16
CA THR A 36 5.48 13.61 10.60
C THR A 36 6.55 12.80 11.31
N ILE A 37 6.69 11.52 10.96
CA ILE A 37 7.70 10.63 11.57
C ILE A 37 9.10 11.00 11.08
N GLU A 38 9.28 11.27 9.78
CA GLU A 38 10.56 11.69 9.20
C GLU A 38 11.04 13.06 9.71
N GLY A 39 10.11 13.91 10.13
CA GLY A 39 10.42 15.20 10.75
C GLY A 39 10.84 15.14 12.21
N ASP A 40 10.74 14.00 12.86
CA ASP A 40 11.12 13.81 14.27
C ASP A 40 12.48 13.12 14.37
N GLU A 41 13.47 13.81 14.94
CA GLU A 41 14.85 13.32 15.07
C GLU A 41 14.98 12.03 15.93
N ASN A 42 13.98 11.72 16.72
CA ASN A 42 13.96 10.54 17.60
C ASN A 42 13.27 9.33 16.95
N LEU A 43 12.66 9.50 15.77
CA LEU A 43 11.91 8.47 15.08
C LEU A 43 12.57 8.10 13.75
N GLN A 44 12.30 6.91 13.27
CA GLN A 44 12.76 6.45 11.96
C GLN A 44 11.72 5.57 11.30
N ILE A 45 11.66 5.62 9.98
CA ILE A 45 10.89 4.68 9.16
C ILE A 45 11.85 3.62 8.61
N LEU A 46 11.52 2.36 8.84
CA LEU A 46 12.21 1.23 8.24
C LEU A 46 11.36 0.69 7.08
N ASP A 47 11.65 1.16 5.89
CA ASP A 47 10.99 0.66 4.69
C ASP A 47 11.58 -0.68 4.23
N ARG A 48 10.72 -1.61 3.88
CA ARG A 48 11.09 -2.90 3.30
C ARG A 48 10.15 -3.26 2.16
N PRO A 49 10.65 -3.84 1.07
CA PRO A 49 9.80 -4.35 0.01
C PRO A 49 8.78 -5.35 0.56
N ALA A 50 7.51 -5.09 0.37
CA ALA A 50 6.42 -5.97 0.76
C ALA A 50 5.97 -6.86 -0.40
N PHE A 51 5.41 -8.03 -0.07
CA PHE A 51 4.80 -8.94 -1.06
C PHE A 51 3.32 -8.63 -1.32
N ASN A 52 2.82 -7.51 -0.81
CA ASN A 52 1.44 -7.10 -0.99
C ASN A 52 1.22 -6.61 -2.44
N VAL A 53 0.16 -7.10 -3.05
CA VAL A 53 -0.24 -6.72 -4.41
C VAL A 53 -1.66 -6.18 -4.36
N GLY A 54 -1.82 -4.91 -4.74
CA GLY A 54 -3.14 -4.32 -4.98
C GLY A 54 -3.63 -4.68 -6.38
N TYR A 55 -4.87 -5.16 -6.49
CA TYR A 55 -5.45 -5.53 -7.78
C TYR A 55 -6.96 -5.31 -7.81
N VAL A 56 -7.48 -5.14 -9.02
CA VAL A 56 -8.93 -5.08 -9.28
C VAL A 56 -9.40 -6.43 -9.79
N THR A 57 -10.33 -7.05 -9.08
CA THR A 57 -10.96 -8.30 -9.52
C THR A 57 -12.12 -8.01 -10.44
N ILE A 58 -12.14 -8.67 -11.59
CA ILE A 58 -13.19 -8.54 -12.60
C ILE A 58 -13.90 -9.90 -12.76
N ASN A 59 -15.22 -9.93 -12.55
CA ASN A 59 -16.01 -11.13 -12.85
C ASN A 59 -16.26 -11.24 -14.35
N GLN A 60 -15.50 -12.10 -15.01
CA GLN A 60 -15.55 -12.30 -16.46
C GLN A 60 -16.80 -13.05 -16.95
N ALA A 61 -17.59 -13.61 -16.04
CA ALA A 61 -18.83 -14.32 -16.40
C ALA A 61 -20.05 -13.40 -16.51
N MET A 62 -19.88 -12.10 -16.20
CA MET A 62 -21.00 -11.13 -16.21
C MET A 62 -20.77 -10.03 -17.23
N PRO A 63 -21.79 -9.73 -18.08
CA PRO A 63 -21.75 -8.55 -18.96
C PRO A 63 -21.65 -7.25 -18.13
N PRO A 64 -20.93 -6.25 -18.64
CA PRO A 64 -20.16 -6.24 -19.90
C PRO A 64 -18.74 -6.78 -19.76
N MET A 65 -18.38 -7.35 -18.61
CA MET A 65 -17.02 -7.82 -18.30
C MET A 65 -16.63 -9.13 -18.97
N ASP A 66 -17.59 -9.84 -19.58
CA ASP A 66 -17.38 -11.00 -20.43
C ASP A 66 -16.67 -10.63 -21.75
N ASN A 67 -16.83 -9.37 -22.21
CA ASN A 67 -16.16 -8.85 -23.39
C ASN A 67 -14.67 -8.49 -23.06
N PRO A 68 -13.68 -9.12 -23.74
CA PRO A 68 -12.27 -8.82 -23.50
C PRO A 68 -11.88 -7.37 -23.84
N LEU A 69 -12.54 -6.73 -24.81
CA LEU A 69 -12.27 -5.34 -25.16
C LEU A 69 -12.65 -4.38 -24.05
N VAL A 70 -13.74 -4.68 -23.32
CA VAL A 70 -14.12 -3.88 -22.13
C VAL A 70 -13.08 -4.00 -21.03
N ARG A 71 -12.57 -5.20 -20.77
CA ARG A 71 -11.51 -5.40 -19.78
C ARG A 71 -10.21 -4.70 -20.16
N GLN A 72 -9.85 -4.70 -21.44
CA GLN A 72 -8.71 -3.95 -21.97
C GLN A 72 -8.91 -2.45 -21.79
N ALA A 73 -10.09 -1.93 -22.12
CA ALA A 73 -10.40 -0.51 -21.94
C ALA A 73 -10.25 -0.07 -20.47
N ILE A 74 -10.76 -0.87 -19.54
CA ILE A 74 -10.57 -0.62 -18.09
C ILE A 74 -9.09 -0.59 -17.72
N SER A 75 -8.30 -1.54 -18.20
CA SER A 75 -6.87 -1.60 -17.94
C SER A 75 -6.11 -0.39 -18.46
N HIS A 76 -6.51 0.18 -19.58
CA HIS A 76 -5.93 1.39 -20.15
C HIS A 76 -6.43 2.67 -19.51
N ALA A 77 -7.64 2.67 -18.95
CA ALA A 77 -8.23 3.83 -18.29
C ALA A 77 -7.67 4.08 -16.88
N ILE A 78 -7.07 3.06 -16.25
CA ILE A 78 -6.50 3.19 -14.91
C ILE A 78 -5.09 3.78 -15.01
N ASP A 79 -4.94 5.01 -14.54
CA ASP A 79 -3.63 5.60 -14.28
C ASP A 79 -3.07 5.06 -12.97
N ARG A 80 -2.15 4.09 -13.09
CA ARG A 80 -1.59 3.39 -11.93
C ARG A 80 -0.59 4.25 -11.18
N GLU A 81 0.13 5.12 -11.85
CA GLU A 81 1.08 6.03 -11.22
C GLU A 81 0.35 7.08 -10.39
N ALA A 82 -0.67 7.72 -10.97
CA ALA A 82 -1.51 8.65 -10.22
C ALA A 82 -2.21 7.99 -9.02
N TYR A 83 -2.60 6.71 -9.14
CA TYR A 83 -3.15 5.96 -8.01
C TYR A 83 -2.12 5.74 -6.90
N ILE A 84 -0.89 5.33 -7.26
CA ILE A 84 0.19 5.11 -6.30
C ILE A 84 0.51 6.41 -5.56
N ASP A 85 0.61 7.51 -6.27
CA ASP A 85 0.91 8.82 -5.66
C ASP A 85 -0.22 9.29 -4.75
N ALA A 86 -1.47 9.19 -5.21
CA ALA A 86 -2.61 9.72 -4.46
C ALA A 86 -3.02 8.86 -3.25
N VAL A 87 -2.88 7.54 -3.35
CA VAL A 87 -3.38 6.61 -2.33
C VAL A 87 -2.27 6.05 -1.44
N LEU A 88 -1.07 5.87 -2.00
CA LEU A 88 0.06 5.26 -1.31
C LEU A 88 1.17 6.27 -1.01
N GLY A 89 0.97 7.57 -1.29
CA GLY A 89 1.98 8.59 -1.07
C GLY A 89 3.31 8.31 -1.79
N GLY A 90 3.25 7.65 -2.97
CA GLY A 90 4.44 7.24 -3.71
C GLY A 90 5.14 5.97 -3.19
N ALA A 91 4.67 5.38 -2.08
CA ALA A 91 5.30 4.19 -1.47
C ALA A 91 5.08 2.88 -2.24
N GLY A 92 4.27 2.90 -3.31
CA GLY A 92 4.02 1.73 -4.16
C GLY A 92 4.95 1.67 -5.37
N ARG A 93 4.98 0.51 -6.02
CA ARG A 93 5.62 0.35 -7.32
C ARG A 93 4.63 -0.21 -8.33
N HIS A 94 4.56 0.40 -9.50
CA HIS A 94 3.84 -0.16 -10.62
C HIS A 94 4.52 -1.46 -11.08
N ARG A 95 3.83 -2.59 -10.92
CA ARG A 95 4.29 -3.85 -11.50
C ARG A 95 3.75 -3.95 -12.92
N GLN A 96 4.62 -3.83 -13.89
CA GLN A 96 4.31 -4.23 -15.25
C GLN A 96 4.22 -5.76 -15.25
N LEU A 97 3.02 -6.31 -15.44
CA LEU A 97 2.87 -7.72 -15.79
C LEU A 97 3.46 -7.86 -17.19
N GLU A 98 4.68 -8.36 -17.27
CA GLU A 98 5.18 -8.92 -18.51
C GLU A 98 4.15 -9.95 -18.98
N ARG A 99 3.74 -9.85 -20.22
CA ARG A 99 2.71 -10.74 -20.76
C ARG A 99 3.20 -12.16 -20.58
N LEU A 100 2.36 -13.02 -20.01
CA LEU A 100 2.59 -14.47 -19.97
C LEU A 100 2.71 -15.13 -21.37
N THR A 101 2.75 -14.33 -22.43
CA THR A 101 2.93 -14.77 -23.82
C THR A 101 4.36 -15.12 -24.17
N ASP A 102 5.34 -14.84 -23.29
CA ASP A 102 6.75 -15.14 -23.53
C ASP A 102 7.22 -16.43 -22.81
N ILE A 103 6.28 -17.18 -22.25
CA ILE A 103 6.52 -18.52 -21.69
C ILE A 103 5.86 -19.53 -22.65
N ALA A 104 6.49 -19.76 -23.77
CA ALA A 104 6.22 -20.90 -24.65
C ALA A 104 7.52 -21.66 -24.90
#